data_2be6abb177e7107c9d19bb6e54708a72
#
_entry.id   2be6abb177e7107c9d19bb6e54708a72
#
_cell.length_a   1.000
_cell.length_b   1.000
_cell.length_c   1.000
_cell.angle_alpha   90.00
_cell.angle_beta   90.00
_cell.angle_gamma   90.00
#
_symmetry.space_group_name_H-M   'P 1'
#
loop_
_entity.id
_entity.type
_entity.pdbx_description
1 polymer ?
#
loop_
_entity_poly.entity_id
_entity_poly.type
_entity_poly.pdbx_seq_one_letter_code
_entity_poly.pdbx_strand_id
1 'polypeptide(L)'
;MNGSPNGLRFVRRSRTVVAVHGPDAEAYLQGQLSQDVAALSDGASAWTFVLQPAGKVDAWLRVTRRGDGDFLLDVDAGHGEVLEARLGRFLLRTDCTIERLDWEVATLIGSTEAAAPAGGVAVVVDWAGVTAIDLLGTAVSPPEAVEEVGAEAWEQVRVAAGIPEMGSEIDQETMPGATGQVERSVSFTKGCYTGQELVARVDSRTAGAPTRLVLVDGSGEAPVVGAQLWSPDGQVGHLTSTVPVGDGFVALGYRKRSALDLDEAEVRWEGGSTPVRLRTA
;
A
#
# COMPACT_ATOMS: atom_id res chain seq x y z
N MET A 1 30.79 1.08 4.85
CA MET A 1 29.53 1.20 4.10
C MET A 1 29.89 1.41 2.64
N ASN A 2 29.92 0.31 1.87
CA ASN A 2 30.18 0.39 0.42
C ASN A 2 28.82 0.60 -0.27
N GLY A 3 28.34 1.83 -0.39
CA GLY A 3 27.19 2.14 -1.22
C GLY A 3 27.56 2.00 -2.70
N SER A 4 26.62 1.49 -3.50
CA SER A 4 26.71 1.52 -4.96
C SER A 4 27.08 2.93 -5.42
N PRO A 5 27.96 3.12 -6.43
CA PRO A 5 28.46 4.43 -6.87
C PRO A 5 27.36 5.43 -7.27
N ASN A 6 26.13 4.95 -7.47
CA ASN A 6 24.98 5.78 -7.88
C ASN A 6 23.87 5.87 -6.82
N GLY A 7 24.08 5.36 -5.59
CA GLY A 7 23.04 5.35 -4.55
C GLY A 7 21.86 4.40 -4.85
N LEU A 8 21.94 3.58 -5.91
CA LEU A 8 20.92 2.61 -6.28
C LEU A 8 20.96 1.40 -5.34
N ARG A 9 19.79 0.91 -4.95
CA ARG A 9 19.64 -0.30 -4.13
C ARG A 9 18.54 -1.17 -4.73
N PHE A 10 18.78 -2.46 -4.80
CA PHE A 10 17.81 -3.43 -5.29
C PHE A 10 17.28 -4.24 -4.09
N VAL A 11 15.96 -4.30 -3.94
CA VAL A 11 15.29 -4.96 -2.81
C VAL A 11 14.26 -5.94 -3.32
N ARG A 12 14.35 -7.22 -2.92
CA ARG A 12 13.27 -8.19 -3.19
C ARG A 12 12.07 -7.90 -2.31
N ARG A 13 10.90 -7.93 -2.93
CA ARG A 13 9.62 -7.67 -2.25
C ARG A 13 8.81 -8.95 -2.15
N SER A 14 8.30 -9.21 -0.96
CA SER A 14 7.32 -10.29 -0.75
C SER A 14 5.93 -9.80 -1.17
N ARG A 15 5.57 -10.03 -2.44
CA ARG A 15 4.25 -9.69 -2.99
C ARG A 15 3.68 -10.86 -3.78
N THR A 16 2.36 -10.94 -3.84
CA THR A 16 1.64 -11.90 -4.68
C THR A 16 1.15 -11.19 -5.93
N VAL A 17 1.38 -11.79 -7.10
CA VAL A 17 0.91 -11.27 -8.38
C VAL A 17 -0.18 -12.20 -8.92
N VAL A 18 -1.32 -11.62 -9.29
CA VAL A 18 -2.48 -12.32 -9.85
C VAL A 18 -2.77 -11.71 -11.21
N ALA A 19 -2.82 -12.54 -12.26
CA ALA A 19 -3.29 -12.12 -13.57
C ALA A 19 -4.82 -12.26 -13.63
N VAL A 20 -5.47 -11.29 -14.26
CA VAL A 20 -6.90 -11.34 -14.62
C VAL A 20 -7.00 -11.02 -16.10
N HIS A 21 -7.40 -12.00 -16.91
CA HIS A 21 -7.40 -11.86 -18.35
C HIS A 21 -8.62 -12.52 -18.99
N GLY A 22 -9.03 -12.01 -20.15
CA GLY A 22 -10.16 -12.49 -20.94
C GLY A 22 -11.02 -11.36 -21.46
N PRO A 23 -11.98 -11.65 -22.36
CA PRO A 23 -12.83 -10.65 -22.98
C PRO A 23 -13.61 -9.79 -21.99
N ASP A 24 -14.01 -10.36 -20.87
CA ASP A 24 -14.81 -9.68 -19.85
C ASP A 24 -13.96 -9.11 -18.68
N ALA A 25 -12.63 -9.27 -18.70
CA ALA A 25 -11.78 -8.94 -17.56
C ALA A 25 -11.88 -7.46 -17.13
N GLU A 26 -11.91 -6.52 -18.09
CA GLU A 26 -12.06 -5.10 -17.79
C GLU A 26 -13.41 -4.81 -17.13
N ALA A 27 -14.52 -5.26 -17.74
CA ALA A 27 -15.87 -5.04 -17.20
C ALA A 27 -16.04 -5.70 -15.83
N TYR A 28 -15.46 -6.88 -15.65
CA TYR A 28 -15.46 -7.59 -14.39
C TYR A 28 -14.71 -6.82 -13.30
N LEU A 29 -13.45 -6.43 -13.54
CA LEU A 29 -12.64 -5.67 -12.59
C LEU A 29 -13.25 -4.31 -12.30
N GLN A 30 -13.89 -3.67 -13.28
CA GLN A 30 -14.62 -2.42 -13.09
C GLN A 30 -15.74 -2.55 -12.05
N GLY A 31 -16.36 -3.70 -11.90
CA GLY A 31 -17.36 -3.98 -10.86
C GLY A 31 -16.79 -4.42 -9.51
N GLN A 32 -15.53 -4.84 -9.45
CA GLN A 32 -14.91 -5.38 -8.22
C GLN A 32 -13.97 -4.40 -7.52
N LEU A 33 -13.27 -3.57 -8.26
CA LEU A 33 -12.24 -2.65 -7.76
C LEU A 33 -12.83 -1.24 -7.55
N SER A 34 -12.32 -0.52 -6.56
CA SER A 34 -12.76 0.85 -6.27
C SER A 34 -12.21 1.90 -7.25
N GLN A 35 -11.14 1.58 -7.99
CA GLN A 35 -10.52 2.46 -8.98
C GLN A 35 -11.14 2.25 -10.37
N ASP A 36 -11.05 3.27 -11.23
CA ASP A 36 -11.52 3.22 -12.62
C ASP A 36 -10.49 2.52 -13.50
N VAL A 37 -10.64 1.19 -13.64
CA VAL A 37 -9.71 0.39 -14.44
C VAL A 37 -9.91 0.56 -15.94
N ALA A 38 -11.11 0.95 -16.38
CA ALA A 38 -11.38 1.23 -17.79
C ALA A 38 -10.67 2.50 -18.29
N ALA A 39 -10.34 3.42 -17.37
CA ALA A 39 -9.58 4.63 -17.68
C ALA A 39 -8.06 4.40 -17.77
N LEU A 40 -7.56 3.24 -17.37
CA LEU A 40 -6.11 2.94 -17.43
C LEU A 40 -5.68 2.72 -18.89
N SER A 41 -4.63 3.41 -19.31
CA SER A 41 -3.92 3.11 -20.55
C SER A 41 -3.07 1.86 -20.42
N ASP A 42 -2.68 1.25 -21.53
CA ASP A 42 -1.74 0.12 -21.54
C ASP A 42 -0.42 0.52 -20.86
N GLY A 43 0.05 -0.33 -19.95
CA GLY A 43 1.23 -0.09 -19.11
C GLY A 43 0.95 0.79 -17.88
N ALA A 44 -0.21 1.43 -17.79
CA ALA A 44 -0.56 2.26 -16.63
C ALA A 44 -0.97 1.40 -15.43
N SER A 45 -0.71 1.95 -14.24
CA SER A 45 -1.05 1.32 -12.97
C SER A 45 -1.81 2.30 -12.07
N ALA A 46 -2.63 1.76 -11.17
CA ALA A 46 -3.29 2.53 -10.13
C ALA A 46 -3.45 1.71 -8.85
N TRP A 47 -3.46 2.38 -7.71
CA TRP A 47 -3.85 1.76 -6.44
C TRP A 47 -5.36 1.64 -6.36
N THR A 48 -5.83 0.59 -5.71
CA THR A 48 -7.26 0.29 -5.59
C THR A 48 -7.55 -0.55 -4.35
N PHE A 49 -8.81 -0.49 -3.91
CA PHE A 49 -9.34 -1.41 -2.91
C PHE A 49 -10.22 -2.47 -3.55
N VAL A 50 -10.14 -3.68 -3.02
CA VAL A 50 -11.21 -4.68 -3.07
C VAL A 50 -11.93 -4.61 -1.73
N LEU A 51 -13.23 -4.38 -1.76
CA LEU A 51 -14.02 -4.14 -0.55
C LEU A 51 -15.01 -5.25 -0.26
N GLN A 52 -15.28 -5.43 1.01
CA GLN A 52 -16.43 -6.20 1.51
C GLN A 52 -17.73 -5.45 1.20
N PRO A 53 -18.87 -6.13 1.13
CA PRO A 53 -20.18 -5.46 1.06
C PRO A 53 -20.40 -4.45 2.19
N ALA A 54 -19.83 -4.71 3.38
CA ALA A 54 -19.83 -3.82 4.52
C ALA A 54 -18.86 -2.63 4.40
N GLY A 55 -18.15 -2.49 3.27
CA GLY A 55 -17.24 -1.38 2.97
C GLY A 55 -15.90 -1.41 3.71
N LYS A 56 -15.56 -2.51 4.38
CA LYS A 56 -14.21 -2.74 4.92
C LYS A 56 -13.29 -3.27 3.82
N VAL A 57 -11.98 -3.21 4.04
CA VAL A 57 -10.98 -3.66 3.07
C VAL A 57 -10.86 -5.19 3.08
N ASP A 58 -11.01 -5.84 1.94
CA ASP A 58 -10.53 -7.22 1.72
C ASP A 58 -9.08 -7.23 1.25
N ALA A 59 -8.74 -6.31 0.33
CA ALA A 59 -7.37 -6.09 -0.12
C ALA A 59 -7.17 -4.64 -0.55
N TRP A 60 -5.98 -4.11 -0.33
CA TRP A 60 -5.45 -2.91 -0.95
C TRP A 60 -4.28 -3.31 -1.83
N LEU A 61 -4.33 -2.97 -3.10
CA LEU A 61 -3.44 -3.51 -4.12
C LEU A 61 -3.21 -2.51 -5.25
N ARG A 62 -2.23 -2.81 -6.10
CA ARG A 62 -2.03 -2.10 -7.34
C ARG A 62 -2.56 -2.93 -8.50
N VAL A 63 -3.34 -2.30 -9.40
CA VAL A 63 -3.76 -2.86 -10.69
C VAL A 63 -2.90 -2.25 -11.78
N THR A 64 -2.39 -3.09 -12.69
CA THR A 64 -1.63 -2.68 -13.88
C THR A 64 -2.29 -3.25 -15.12
N ARG A 65 -2.61 -2.40 -16.10
CA ARG A 65 -3.10 -2.84 -17.41
C ARG A 65 -1.94 -3.25 -18.30
N ARG A 66 -1.93 -4.46 -18.84
CA ARG A 66 -0.90 -4.93 -19.78
C ARG A 66 -1.34 -4.83 -21.25
N GLY A 67 -2.63 -4.72 -21.49
CA GLY A 67 -3.24 -4.66 -22.82
C GLY A 67 -4.74 -4.84 -22.72
N ASP A 68 -5.38 -5.06 -23.86
CA ASP A 68 -6.83 -5.25 -23.92
C ASP A 68 -7.23 -6.54 -23.21
N GLY A 69 -8.09 -6.41 -22.20
CA GLY A 69 -8.55 -7.53 -21.38
C GLY A 69 -7.46 -8.24 -20.58
N ASP A 70 -6.31 -7.61 -20.31
CA ASP A 70 -5.20 -8.22 -19.58
C ASP A 70 -4.66 -7.30 -18.47
N PHE A 71 -4.81 -7.76 -17.22
CA PHE A 71 -4.48 -6.99 -16.01
C PHE A 71 -3.63 -7.81 -15.03
N LEU A 72 -2.73 -7.13 -14.33
CA LEU A 72 -2.04 -7.65 -13.16
C LEU A 72 -2.59 -6.98 -11.91
N LEU A 73 -2.79 -7.77 -10.87
CA LEU A 73 -3.09 -7.31 -9.52
C LEU A 73 -1.92 -7.73 -8.63
N ASP A 74 -1.21 -6.79 -8.03
CA ASP A 74 -0.14 -7.12 -7.10
C ASP A 74 -0.48 -6.62 -5.69
N VAL A 75 -0.44 -7.53 -4.72
CA VAL A 75 -0.82 -7.33 -3.32
C VAL A 75 0.29 -7.81 -2.40
N ASP A 76 0.38 -7.27 -1.20
CA ASP A 76 1.37 -7.69 -0.21
C ASP A 76 1.20 -9.17 0.17
N ALA A 77 2.29 -9.84 0.49
CA ALA A 77 2.33 -11.28 0.78
C ALA A 77 1.34 -11.69 1.87
N GLY A 78 0.80 -12.89 1.76
CA GLY A 78 -0.22 -13.41 2.69
C GLY A 78 -1.65 -13.00 2.35
N HIS A 79 -1.86 -12.04 1.43
CA HIS A 79 -3.19 -11.55 1.05
C HIS A 79 -3.68 -12.04 -0.32
N GLY A 80 -2.85 -12.77 -1.07
CA GLY A 80 -3.19 -13.31 -2.39
C GLY A 80 -4.36 -14.29 -2.37
N GLU A 81 -4.41 -15.21 -1.41
CA GLU A 81 -5.51 -16.18 -1.28
C GLU A 81 -6.85 -15.50 -0.98
N VAL A 82 -6.84 -14.50 -0.12
CA VAL A 82 -8.04 -13.70 0.18
C VAL A 82 -8.52 -12.98 -1.09
N LEU A 83 -7.59 -12.37 -1.82
CA LEU A 83 -7.87 -11.68 -3.08
C LEU A 83 -8.50 -12.63 -4.12
N GLU A 84 -7.86 -13.79 -4.37
CA GLU A 84 -8.35 -14.77 -5.35
C GLU A 84 -9.72 -15.32 -4.94
N ALA A 85 -9.89 -15.71 -3.67
CA ALA A 85 -11.17 -16.20 -3.16
C ALA A 85 -12.28 -15.16 -3.27
N ARG A 86 -11.94 -13.89 -3.00
CA ARG A 86 -12.89 -12.77 -3.07
C ARG A 86 -13.31 -12.50 -4.52
N LEU A 87 -12.36 -12.45 -5.43
CA LEU A 87 -12.64 -12.27 -6.85
C LEU A 87 -13.39 -13.49 -7.43
N GLY A 88 -12.94 -14.70 -7.15
CA GLY A 88 -13.57 -15.93 -7.65
C GLY A 88 -15.07 -16.07 -7.32
N ARG A 89 -15.54 -15.51 -6.21
CA ARG A 89 -16.97 -15.55 -5.81
C ARG A 89 -17.92 -14.86 -6.81
N PHE A 90 -17.42 -13.91 -7.57
CA PHE A 90 -18.23 -13.09 -8.47
C PHE A 90 -17.97 -13.39 -9.96
N LEU A 91 -17.26 -14.48 -10.25
CA LEU A 91 -16.89 -14.90 -11.62
C LEU A 91 -18.02 -15.62 -12.37
N LEU A 92 -19.27 -15.48 -11.96
CA LEU A 92 -20.39 -16.19 -12.55
C LEU A 92 -20.75 -15.60 -13.92
N ARG A 93 -20.71 -16.44 -14.96
CA ARG A 93 -21.06 -16.09 -16.37
C ARG A 93 -20.18 -14.98 -16.94
N THR A 94 -18.93 -14.93 -16.51
CA THR A 94 -17.95 -13.95 -16.93
C THR A 94 -16.83 -14.69 -17.67
N ASP A 95 -16.52 -14.28 -18.88
CA ASP A 95 -15.43 -14.88 -19.68
C ASP A 95 -14.11 -14.20 -19.31
N CYS A 96 -13.64 -14.49 -18.11
CA CYS A 96 -12.30 -14.11 -17.67
C CYS A 96 -11.70 -15.18 -16.76
N THR A 97 -10.38 -15.24 -16.74
CA THR A 97 -9.55 -16.13 -15.93
C THR A 97 -8.82 -15.32 -14.86
N ILE A 98 -8.78 -15.85 -13.64
CA ILE A 98 -7.99 -15.33 -12.53
C ILE A 98 -6.92 -16.37 -12.22
N GLU A 99 -5.65 -15.99 -12.28
CA GLU A 99 -4.52 -16.90 -12.13
C GLU A 99 -3.43 -16.27 -11.28
N ARG A 100 -2.99 -16.97 -10.22
CA ARG A 100 -1.80 -16.58 -9.49
C ARG A 100 -0.57 -16.89 -10.30
N LEU A 101 0.30 -15.90 -10.47
CA LEU A 101 1.57 -16.05 -11.17
C LEU A 101 2.69 -16.38 -10.18
N ASP A 102 3.56 -17.29 -10.57
CA ASP A 102 4.83 -17.55 -9.87
C ASP A 102 5.86 -16.49 -10.31
N TRP A 103 5.61 -15.26 -9.90
CA TRP A 103 6.42 -14.09 -10.24
C TRP A 103 7.16 -13.57 -9.03
N GLU A 104 8.39 -13.14 -9.28
CA GLU A 104 9.19 -12.35 -8.35
C GLU A 104 8.83 -10.87 -8.48
N VAL A 105 8.92 -10.17 -7.36
CA VAL A 105 8.81 -8.71 -7.31
C VAL A 105 10.04 -8.14 -6.63
N ALA A 106 10.65 -7.13 -7.24
CA ALA A 106 11.75 -6.39 -6.62
C ALA A 106 11.60 -4.90 -6.90
N THR A 107 12.12 -4.07 -6.01
CA THR A 107 12.14 -2.62 -6.14
C THR A 107 13.56 -2.13 -6.35
N LEU A 108 13.79 -1.35 -7.39
CA LEU A 108 15.00 -0.55 -7.57
C LEU A 108 14.77 0.83 -6.96
N ILE A 109 15.38 1.07 -5.81
CA ILE A 109 15.32 2.35 -5.10
C ILE A 109 16.41 3.27 -5.66
N GLY A 110 16.09 4.53 -5.89
CA GLY A 110 16.97 5.57 -6.41
C GLY A 110 16.82 5.82 -7.93
N SER A 111 15.93 5.08 -8.60
CA SER A 111 15.60 5.29 -10.03
C SER A 111 14.11 5.14 -10.28
N THR A 112 13.60 5.85 -11.28
CA THR A 112 12.26 5.64 -11.86
C THR A 112 12.33 4.99 -13.24
N GLU A 113 13.54 4.60 -13.67
CA GLU A 113 13.79 3.97 -14.97
C GLU A 113 14.48 2.63 -14.78
N ALA A 114 13.93 1.58 -15.34
CA ALA A 114 14.54 0.27 -15.48
C ALA A 114 13.89 -0.50 -16.64
N ALA A 115 14.64 -1.40 -17.25
CA ALA A 115 14.08 -2.32 -18.22
C ALA A 115 13.14 -3.31 -17.50
N ALA A 116 11.96 -3.55 -18.09
CA ALA A 116 11.09 -4.60 -17.61
C ALA A 116 11.76 -5.98 -17.72
N PRO A 117 11.57 -6.89 -16.77
CA PRO A 117 11.98 -8.28 -16.90
C PRO A 117 11.35 -8.93 -18.15
N ALA A 118 12.00 -9.94 -18.72
CA ALA A 118 11.47 -10.64 -19.88
C ALA A 118 10.07 -11.22 -19.59
N GLY A 119 9.07 -10.80 -20.37
CA GLY A 119 7.67 -11.17 -20.16
C GLY A 119 7.01 -10.54 -18.92
N GLY A 120 7.71 -9.68 -18.22
CA GLY A 120 7.25 -8.98 -17.03
C GLY A 120 6.91 -7.52 -17.28
N VAL A 121 6.80 -6.75 -16.19
CA VAL A 121 6.50 -5.30 -16.21
C VAL A 121 7.45 -4.54 -15.29
N ALA A 122 7.66 -3.27 -15.60
CA ALA A 122 8.33 -2.31 -14.73
C ALA A 122 7.33 -1.19 -14.41
N VAL A 123 7.11 -0.92 -13.13
CA VAL A 123 6.08 0.01 -12.67
C VAL A 123 6.69 1.03 -11.72
N VAL A 124 6.64 2.30 -12.07
CA VAL A 124 7.12 3.37 -11.19
C VAL A 124 6.31 3.38 -9.89
N VAL A 125 7.00 3.50 -8.77
CA VAL A 125 6.35 3.72 -7.48
C VAL A 125 5.89 5.16 -7.42
N ASP A 126 4.62 5.38 -7.81
CA ASP A 126 3.99 6.71 -7.81
C ASP A 126 3.64 7.11 -6.37
N TRP A 127 4.64 7.64 -5.65
CA TRP A 127 4.48 8.15 -4.30
C TRP A 127 5.35 9.37 -4.03
N ALA A 128 4.76 10.39 -3.43
CA ALA A 128 5.47 11.64 -3.17
C ALA A 128 6.74 11.41 -2.34
N GLY A 129 7.88 11.92 -2.82
CA GLY A 129 9.17 11.79 -2.16
C GLY A 129 9.85 10.43 -2.34
N VAL A 130 9.27 9.50 -3.10
CA VAL A 130 9.87 8.20 -3.41
C VAL A 130 10.39 8.20 -4.85
N THR A 131 11.66 7.85 -5.01
CA THR A 131 12.27 7.59 -6.32
C THR A 131 12.55 6.09 -6.37
N ALA A 132 11.64 5.33 -6.99
CA ALA A 132 11.75 3.88 -7.08
C ALA A 132 10.90 3.34 -8.24
N ILE A 133 11.28 2.15 -8.71
CA ILE A 133 10.54 1.40 -9.72
C ILE A 133 10.47 -0.08 -9.32
N ASP A 134 9.29 -0.66 -9.41
CA ASP A 134 9.06 -2.08 -9.17
C ASP A 134 9.22 -2.87 -10.46
N LEU A 135 9.92 -3.99 -10.35
CA LEU A 135 10.14 -4.97 -11.40
C LEU A 135 9.38 -6.25 -11.04
N LEU A 136 8.49 -6.69 -11.91
CA LEU A 136 7.67 -7.87 -11.70
C LEU A 136 7.84 -8.84 -12.87
N GLY A 137 8.13 -10.11 -12.60
CA GLY A 137 8.33 -11.12 -13.66
C GLY A 137 8.74 -12.47 -13.13
N THR A 138 8.88 -13.45 -14.02
CA THR A 138 9.29 -14.83 -13.66
C THR A 138 10.73 -14.92 -13.17
N ALA A 139 11.58 -13.97 -13.54
CA ALA A 139 12.94 -13.84 -13.05
C ALA A 139 13.31 -12.35 -13.00
N VAL A 140 13.62 -11.87 -11.80
CA VAL A 140 14.00 -10.49 -11.57
C VAL A 140 15.40 -10.45 -10.99
N SER A 141 16.32 -9.75 -11.66
CA SER A 141 17.72 -9.63 -11.26
C SER A 141 18.11 -8.17 -11.08
N PRO A 142 19.02 -7.88 -10.14
CA PRO A 142 19.55 -6.53 -10.00
C PRO A 142 20.26 -6.09 -11.29
N PRO A 143 20.15 -4.80 -11.66
CA PRO A 143 20.97 -4.25 -12.73
C PRO A 143 22.46 -4.40 -12.42
N GLU A 144 23.30 -4.35 -13.45
CA GLU A 144 24.76 -4.45 -13.31
C GLU A 144 25.30 -3.43 -12.30
N ALA A 145 26.15 -3.84 -11.38
CA ALA A 145 26.77 -3.05 -10.34
C ALA A 145 25.78 -2.43 -9.30
N VAL A 146 24.54 -2.91 -9.24
CA VAL A 146 23.58 -2.54 -8.19
C VAL A 146 23.61 -3.61 -7.08
N GLU A 147 23.74 -3.17 -5.84
CA GLU A 147 23.74 -4.05 -4.68
C GLU A 147 22.33 -4.50 -4.35
N GLU A 148 22.15 -5.81 -4.15
CA GLU A 148 20.93 -6.36 -3.54
C GLU A 148 21.03 -6.21 -2.02
N VAL A 149 20.04 -5.54 -1.42
CA VAL A 149 19.98 -5.25 0.01
C VAL A 149 18.74 -5.89 0.63
N GLY A 150 18.73 -5.98 1.97
CA GLY A 150 17.63 -6.60 2.70
C GLY A 150 16.31 -5.83 2.62
N ALA A 151 15.22 -6.48 3.04
CA ALA A 151 13.85 -5.93 3.01
C ALA A 151 13.70 -4.66 3.85
N GLU A 152 14.53 -4.49 4.88
CA GLU A 152 14.57 -3.31 5.73
C GLU A 152 14.85 -2.00 4.97
N ALA A 153 15.53 -2.08 3.84
CA ALA A 153 15.78 -0.91 3.01
C ALA A 153 14.49 -0.38 2.36
N TRP A 154 13.57 -1.26 1.98
CA TRP A 154 12.23 -0.84 1.53
C TRP A 154 11.38 -0.37 2.71
N GLU A 155 11.45 -1.08 3.83
CA GLU A 155 10.72 -0.71 5.05
C GLU A 155 11.02 0.73 5.47
N GLN A 156 12.29 1.14 5.44
CA GLN A 156 12.70 2.51 5.69
C GLN A 156 12.07 3.50 4.70
N VAL A 157 12.05 3.17 3.41
CA VAL A 157 11.46 4.04 2.37
C VAL A 157 9.95 4.16 2.56
N ARG A 158 9.22 3.04 2.72
CA ARG A 158 7.77 3.07 2.79
C ARG A 158 7.26 3.79 4.05
N VAL A 159 7.86 3.50 5.21
CA VAL A 159 7.45 4.12 6.47
C VAL A 159 7.73 5.62 6.43
N ALA A 160 8.92 6.02 5.97
CA ALA A 160 9.28 7.44 5.87
C ALA A 160 8.40 8.21 4.88
N ALA A 161 7.90 7.54 3.84
CA ALA A 161 7.01 8.12 2.82
C ALA A 161 5.52 8.02 3.17
N GLY A 162 5.16 7.35 4.26
CA GLY A 162 3.76 7.15 4.63
C GLY A 162 3.02 6.10 3.79
N ILE A 163 3.74 5.15 3.18
CA ILE A 163 3.14 4.06 2.40
C ILE A 163 2.64 2.97 3.35
N PRO A 164 1.34 2.74 3.46
CA PRO A 164 0.82 1.63 4.25
C PRO A 164 1.06 0.28 3.58
N GLU A 165 0.95 -0.78 4.35
CA GLU A 165 1.08 -2.16 3.88
C GLU A 165 -0.04 -3.02 4.46
N MET A 166 -0.51 -3.99 3.68
CA MET A 166 -1.45 -4.99 4.16
C MET A 166 -0.78 -5.87 5.22
N GLY A 167 -1.48 -6.10 6.33
CA GLY A 167 -0.97 -6.85 7.47
C GLY A 167 -0.32 -5.99 8.55
N SER A 168 0.16 -4.81 8.21
CA SER A 168 0.72 -3.83 9.16
C SER A 168 -0.27 -2.70 9.45
N GLU A 169 -0.59 -1.88 8.47
CA GLU A 169 -1.53 -0.76 8.59
C GLU A 169 -2.94 -1.13 8.14
N ILE A 170 -3.06 -1.99 7.16
CA ILE A 170 -4.36 -2.33 6.55
C ILE A 170 -4.67 -3.80 6.78
N ASP A 171 -5.84 -4.08 7.32
CA ASP A 171 -6.40 -5.41 7.52
C ASP A 171 -7.87 -5.47 7.10
N GLN A 172 -8.51 -6.62 7.29
CA GLN A 172 -9.92 -6.84 6.93
C GLN A 172 -10.92 -6.11 7.83
N GLU A 173 -10.48 -5.50 8.93
CA GLU A 173 -11.30 -4.67 9.81
C GLU A 173 -11.16 -3.18 9.46
N THR A 174 -10.18 -2.83 8.63
CA THR A 174 -9.84 -1.46 8.28
C THR A 174 -10.89 -0.84 7.34
N MET A 175 -11.27 0.38 7.61
CA MET A 175 -12.10 1.19 6.72
C MET A 175 -11.20 1.99 5.77
N PRO A 176 -11.49 2.08 4.45
CA PRO A 176 -10.69 2.85 3.51
C PRO A 176 -10.38 4.29 3.97
N GLY A 177 -11.36 4.97 4.54
CA GLY A 177 -11.21 6.34 5.05
C GLY A 177 -10.21 6.49 6.20
N ALA A 178 -9.85 5.40 6.90
CA ALA A 178 -8.84 5.43 7.95
C ALA A 178 -7.41 5.41 7.39
N THR A 179 -7.21 4.85 6.20
CA THR A 179 -5.88 4.61 5.61
C THR A 179 -5.20 5.85 5.04
N GLY A 180 -5.95 6.94 4.80
CA GLY A 180 -5.45 8.09 4.05
C GLY A 180 -5.34 7.87 2.53
N GLN A 181 -5.72 6.68 2.02
CA GLN A 181 -5.49 6.30 0.62
C GLN A 181 -6.72 6.41 -0.28
N VAL A 182 -7.82 7.00 0.19
CA VAL A 182 -9.08 7.09 -0.57
C VAL A 182 -8.90 7.86 -1.88
N GLU A 183 -8.27 9.03 -1.85
CA GLU A 183 -8.07 9.87 -3.03
C GLU A 183 -7.30 9.17 -4.15
N ARG A 184 -6.31 8.34 -3.77
CA ARG A 184 -5.45 7.60 -4.70
C ARG A 184 -6.08 6.31 -5.21
N SER A 185 -6.99 5.70 -4.42
CA SER A 185 -7.45 4.33 -4.62
C SER A 185 -8.93 4.21 -5.01
N VAL A 186 -9.67 5.32 -5.02
CA VAL A 186 -11.12 5.32 -5.27
C VAL A 186 -11.49 6.33 -6.35
N SER A 187 -12.17 5.85 -7.37
CA SER A 187 -12.85 6.73 -8.33
C SER A 187 -14.31 6.96 -7.88
N PHE A 188 -14.68 8.22 -7.66
CA PHE A 188 -16.05 8.61 -7.31
C PHE A 188 -16.92 8.89 -8.56
N THR A 189 -16.33 8.82 -9.75
CA THR A 189 -17.02 9.13 -11.03
C THR A 189 -17.30 7.89 -11.87
N LYS A 190 -16.69 6.76 -11.52
CA LYS A 190 -16.94 5.47 -12.20
C LYS A 190 -18.32 4.87 -11.83
N GLY A 191 -18.72 3.82 -12.53
CA GLY A 191 -19.92 3.02 -12.21
C GLY A 191 -19.82 2.28 -10.87
N CYS A 192 -20.88 1.55 -10.53
CA CYS A 192 -20.99 0.86 -9.24
C CYS A 192 -19.94 -0.24 -9.07
N TYR A 193 -19.46 -0.38 -7.84
CA TYR A 193 -18.60 -1.47 -7.40
C TYR A 193 -18.98 -1.91 -5.96
N THR A 194 -18.54 -3.11 -5.57
CA THR A 194 -18.86 -3.65 -4.23
C THR A 194 -18.33 -2.74 -3.12
N GLY A 195 -19.18 -2.41 -2.15
CA GLY A 195 -18.80 -1.65 -0.94
C GLY A 195 -18.78 -0.13 -1.12
N GLN A 196 -19.06 0.40 -2.32
CA GLN A 196 -18.96 1.84 -2.61
C GLN A 196 -19.84 2.74 -1.72
N GLU A 197 -21.03 2.27 -1.33
CA GLU A 197 -21.98 3.10 -0.56
C GLU A 197 -21.39 3.56 0.77
N LEU A 198 -20.64 2.68 1.45
CA LEU A 198 -20.03 3.03 2.72
C LEU A 198 -18.83 3.96 2.52
N VAL A 199 -18.01 3.73 1.51
CA VAL A 199 -16.88 4.62 1.18
C VAL A 199 -17.38 6.04 0.91
N ALA A 200 -18.36 6.19 0.02
CA ALA A 200 -18.97 7.48 -0.30
C ALA A 200 -19.63 8.14 0.93
N ARG A 201 -20.26 7.35 1.79
CA ARG A 201 -20.90 7.85 3.03
C ARG A 201 -19.89 8.30 4.08
N VAL A 202 -18.76 7.61 4.22
CA VAL A 202 -17.70 7.98 5.18
C VAL A 202 -16.94 9.21 4.67
N ASP A 203 -16.64 9.24 3.38
CA ASP A 203 -15.94 10.37 2.74
C ASP A 203 -16.80 11.66 2.79
N SER A 204 -18.11 11.56 2.51
CA SER A 204 -19.04 12.70 2.53
C SER A 204 -19.39 13.22 3.95
N ARG A 205 -19.10 12.45 5.00
CA ARG A 205 -19.36 12.89 6.38
C ARG A 205 -18.24 13.77 6.89
N THR A 206 -18.59 14.93 7.42
CA THR A 206 -17.68 15.84 8.16
C THR A 206 -16.91 15.12 9.27
N ALA A 207 -17.47 14.02 9.80
CA ALA A 207 -16.85 13.23 10.85
C ALA A 207 -15.75 12.27 10.35
N GLY A 208 -15.75 11.83 9.08
CA GLY A 208 -14.76 10.88 8.53
C GLY A 208 -14.69 9.52 9.25
N ALA A 209 -13.59 8.81 9.09
CA ALA A 209 -13.31 7.57 9.79
C ALA A 209 -13.01 7.79 11.30
N PRO A 210 -13.23 6.80 12.18
CA PRO A 210 -12.97 6.90 13.62
C PRO A 210 -11.48 7.05 13.97
N THR A 211 -10.60 6.56 13.11
CA THR A 211 -9.14 6.69 13.21
C THR A 211 -8.56 7.14 11.88
N ARG A 212 -7.34 7.66 11.89
CA ARG A 212 -6.62 8.03 10.67
C ARG A 212 -5.15 7.65 10.79
N LEU A 213 -4.59 7.13 9.71
CA LEU A 213 -3.16 6.86 9.57
C LEU A 213 -2.39 8.17 9.63
N VAL A 214 -1.29 8.16 10.38
CA VAL A 214 -0.39 9.31 10.55
C VAL A 214 1.06 8.87 10.49
N LEU A 215 1.90 9.80 10.02
CA LEU A 215 3.34 9.74 10.18
C LEU A 215 3.74 10.29 11.55
N VAL A 216 4.71 9.64 12.18
CA VAL A 216 5.22 9.98 13.50
C VAL A 216 6.73 10.14 13.41
N ASP A 217 7.24 11.30 13.79
CA ASP A 217 8.68 11.57 13.84
C ASP A 217 9.12 11.75 15.29
N GLY A 218 10.19 11.06 15.71
CA GLY A 218 10.76 11.14 17.04
C GLY A 218 12.26 11.08 17.06
N SER A 219 12.86 11.45 18.19
CA SER A 219 14.29 11.37 18.44
C SER A 219 14.61 10.20 19.38
N GLY A 220 15.83 9.68 19.28
CA GLY A 220 16.32 8.57 20.11
C GLY A 220 15.96 7.20 19.56
N GLU A 221 15.84 6.22 20.45
CA GLU A 221 15.57 4.83 20.09
C GLU A 221 14.18 4.67 19.45
N ALA A 222 14.10 3.87 18.38
CA ALA A 222 12.84 3.56 17.70
C ALA A 222 11.95 2.70 18.62
N PRO A 223 10.70 3.14 18.89
CA PRO A 223 9.76 2.37 19.69
C PRO A 223 9.38 1.06 19.03
N VAL A 224 8.92 0.10 19.81
CA VAL A 224 8.36 -1.15 19.27
C VAL A 224 7.01 -0.91 18.60
N VAL A 225 6.66 -1.75 17.62
CA VAL A 225 5.32 -1.81 17.06
C VAL A 225 4.30 -2.05 18.16
N GLY A 226 3.17 -1.36 18.11
CA GLY A 226 2.15 -1.37 19.17
C GLY A 226 2.37 -0.35 20.28
N ALA A 227 3.51 0.37 20.31
CA ALA A 227 3.71 1.49 21.22
C ALA A 227 2.57 2.50 21.13
N GLN A 228 2.15 3.04 22.27
CA GLN A 228 0.95 3.84 22.38
C GLN A 228 1.22 5.33 22.22
N LEU A 229 0.36 6.03 21.50
CA LEU A 229 0.36 7.48 21.40
C LEU A 229 -0.51 8.08 22.50
N TRP A 230 0.04 9.03 23.24
CA TRP A 230 -0.61 9.69 24.36
C TRP A 230 -0.61 11.20 24.19
N SER A 231 -1.72 11.83 24.55
CA SER A 231 -1.85 13.27 24.81
C SER A 231 -2.06 13.50 26.30
N PRO A 232 -2.07 14.76 26.79
CA PRO A 232 -2.43 15.06 28.18
C PRO A 232 -3.80 14.50 28.61
N ASP A 233 -4.74 14.37 27.65
CA ASP A 233 -6.11 13.91 27.89
C ASP A 233 -6.27 12.38 27.83
N GLY A 234 -5.18 11.63 27.50
CA GLY A 234 -5.20 10.17 27.46
C GLY A 234 -4.61 9.56 26.19
N GLN A 235 -4.83 8.25 26.02
CA GLN A 235 -4.35 7.51 24.86
C GLN A 235 -5.12 7.94 23.60
N VAL A 236 -4.37 8.38 22.58
CA VAL A 236 -4.90 8.89 21.31
C VAL A 236 -4.62 7.99 20.11
N GLY A 237 -3.78 6.96 20.24
CA GLY A 237 -3.45 6.07 19.14
C GLY A 237 -2.41 5.01 19.48
N HIS A 238 -1.82 4.42 18.43
CA HIS A 238 -0.75 3.43 18.54
C HIS A 238 0.08 3.40 17.24
N LEU A 239 1.32 2.89 17.33
CA LEU A 239 2.21 2.70 16.18
C LEU A 239 1.96 1.34 15.53
N THR A 240 2.06 1.29 14.21
CA THR A 240 1.91 0.07 13.39
C THR A 240 3.20 -0.36 12.70
N SER A 241 4.05 0.60 12.35
CA SER A 241 5.39 0.37 11.80
C SER A 241 6.37 1.39 12.34
N THR A 242 7.64 1.01 12.53
CA THR A 242 8.67 1.90 13.05
C THR A 242 10.02 1.57 12.42
N VAL A 243 10.77 2.60 12.04
CA VAL A 243 12.10 2.47 11.45
C VAL A 243 13.06 3.50 12.03
N PRO A 244 14.30 3.13 12.33
CA PRO A 244 15.31 4.08 12.75
C PRO A 244 15.75 4.94 11.55
N VAL A 245 15.94 6.25 11.79
CA VAL A 245 16.41 7.22 10.79
C VAL A 245 17.35 8.21 11.47
N GLY A 246 18.64 8.19 11.09
CA GLY A 246 19.65 9.03 11.74
C GLY A 246 19.73 8.78 13.25
N ASP A 247 19.61 9.84 14.04
CA ASP A 247 19.63 9.79 15.52
C ASP A 247 18.21 9.65 16.12
N GLY A 248 17.21 9.29 15.28
CA GLY A 248 15.83 9.16 15.70
C GLY A 248 15.11 8.06 14.93
N PHE A 249 13.80 8.22 14.79
CA PHE A 249 12.95 7.26 14.09
C PHE A 249 11.81 7.95 13.36
N VAL A 250 11.29 7.24 12.37
CA VAL A 250 10.00 7.53 11.73
C VAL A 250 9.09 6.32 11.93
N ALA A 251 7.80 6.57 12.14
CA ALA A 251 6.83 5.51 12.32
C ALA A 251 5.52 5.82 11.58
N LEU A 252 4.75 4.77 11.31
CA LEU A 252 3.33 4.86 10.97
C LEU A 252 2.50 4.46 12.18
N GLY A 253 1.32 5.02 12.28
CA GLY A 253 0.42 4.66 13.35
C GLY A 253 -0.99 5.18 13.12
N TYR A 254 -1.93 4.67 13.87
CA TYR A 254 -3.30 5.16 13.85
C TYR A 254 -3.57 6.12 15.00
N ARG A 255 -4.21 7.24 14.66
CA ARG A 255 -4.65 8.26 15.60
C ARG A 255 -6.17 8.33 15.64
N LYS A 256 -6.76 8.46 16.82
CA LYS A 256 -8.20 8.68 17.00
C LYS A 256 -8.63 9.99 16.38
N ARG A 257 -9.83 10.01 15.81
CA ARG A 257 -10.43 11.20 15.21
C ARG A 257 -10.51 12.40 16.20
N SER A 258 -10.77 12.13 17.47
CA SER A 258 -10.83 13.17 18.52
C SER A 258 -9.50 13.88 18.77
N ALA A 259 -8.42 13.43 18.17
CA ALA A 259 -7.07 13.96 18.33
C ALA A 259 -6.43 14.37 16.99
N LEU A 260 -7.23 14.56 15.91
CA LEU A 260 -6.71 14.89 14.57
C LEU A 260 -6.08 16.28 14.47
N ASP A 261 -6.37 17.16 15.39
CA ASP A 261 -5.82 18.50 15.52
C ASP A 261 -4.49 18.57 16.30
N LEU A 262 -4.05 17.44 16.88
CA LEU A 262 -2.78 17.40 17.59
C LEU A 262 -1.60 17.23 16.62
N ASP A 263 -0.63 18.14 16.69
CA ASP A 263 0.64 18.04 15.96
C ASP A 263 1.76 17.37 16.79
N GLU A 264 1.52 17.16 18.10
CA GLU A 264 2.46 16.56 19.03
C GLU A 264 1.76 15.53 19.93
N ALA A 265 2.52 14.51 20.33
CA ALA A 265 2.10 13.49 21.27
C ALA A 265 3.32 12.93 22.02
N GLU A 266 3.10 12.02 22.95
CA GLU A 266 4.12 11.20 23.54
C GLU A 266 3.92 9.74 23.13
N VAL A 267 4.96 9.10 22.59
CA VAL A 267 4.95 7.64 22.39
C VAL A 267 5.40 6.98 23.68
N ARG A 268 4.68 5.96 24.12
CA ARG A 268 4.99 5.17 25.33
C ARG A 268 5.04 3.69 25.01
N TRP A 269 6.09 3.02 25.49
CA TRP A 269 6.28 1.56 25.40
C TRP A 269 6.92 1.01 26.66
N GLU A 270 6.98 -0.31 26.78
CA GLU A 270 7.73 -0.93 27.88
C GLU A 270 9.23 -0.58 27.75
N GLY A 271 9.76 0.19 28.68
CA GLY A 271 11.14 0.63 28.69
C GLY A 271 11.36 2.10 28.36
N GLY A 272 10.34 2.86 27.90
CA GLY A 272 10.56 4.27 27.63
C GLY A 272 9.37 5.07 27.15
N SER A 273 9.62 6.36 27.03
CA SER A 273 8.72 7.30 26.34
C SER A 273 9.53 8.40 25.66
N THR A 274 8.98 8.98 24.60
CA THR A 274 9.60 10.12 23.91
C THR A 274 8.52 11.02 23.29
N PRO A 275 8.74 12.34 23.30
CA PRO A 275 7.87 13.25 22.54
C PRO A 275 8.04 13.04 21.05
N VAL A 276 6.95 13.16 20.31
CA VAL A 276 6.92 12.96 18.87
C VAL A 276 6.07 14.03 18.17
N ARG A 277 6.36 14.25 16.89
CA ARG A 277 5.51 15.03 15.98
C ARG A 277 4.62 14.10 15.19
N LEU A 278 3.40 14.56 14.96
CA LEU A 278 2.39 13.86 14.16
C LEU A 278 2.13 14.63 12.87
N ARG A 279 2.18 13.93 11.73
CA ARG A 279 1.88 14.48 10.40
C ARG A 279 0.83 13.60 9.71
N THR A 280 0.12 14.15 8.76
CA THR A 280 -0.74 13.34 7.87
C THR A 280 0.15 12.39 7.04
N ALA A 281 -0.21 11.11 6.95
CA ALA A 281 0.46 10.10 6.14
C ALA A 281 0.03 10.19 4.68
#